data_9057390c2b575930906643fc90a31338
#
_entry.id   9057390c2b575930906643fc90a31338
#
_cell.length_a   1.000
_cell.length_b   1.000
_cell.length_c   1.000
_cell.angle_alpha   90.00
_cell.angle_beta   90.00
_cell.angle_gamma   90.00
#
_symmetry.space_group_name_H-M   'P 1'
#
loop_
_entity.id
_entity.type
_entity.pdbx_description
1 polymer ?
#
loop_
_entity_poly.entity_id
_entity_poly.type
_entity_poly.pdbx_seq_one_letter_code
_entity_poly.pdbx_strand_id
1 'polypeptide(L)'
;MENEKLYPRFSDSEYRRRYREIRKHMKKRGLSALIFYGDSGMAGGNQANIKYVTNYKDPVSSFLFFPLKGSSNLFISNRLYLPYAKTASNIPGRTDAVDYEPGKKISQRIRQLGLEKSKIGLVGFRGILKVSMPYSVIDELRTNFKRASFDDATDILAEVRLVKSDEEMRWFRKGAALTDMAFYSLEQTS
;
A
#
# COMPACT_ATOMS: atom_id res chain seq x y z
N MET A 1 15.91 25.48 -8.39
CA MET A 1 14.64 25.02 -8.98
C MET A 1 14.24 23.77 -8.24
N GLU A 2 13.25 23.87 -7.35
CA GLU A 2 12.65 22.68 -6.74
C GLU A 2 12.09 21.83 -7.87
N ASN A 3 12.48 20.56 -7.93
CA ASN A 3 11.91 19.57 -8.83
C ASN A 3 10.41 19.52 -8.57
N GLU A 4 9.63 20.22 -9.37
CA GLU A 4 8.18 20.09 -9.39
C GLU A 4 7.87 18.61 -9.64
N LYS A 5 7.39 17.97 -8.59
CA LYS A 5 7.13 16.53 -8.66
C LYS A 5 5.98 16.31 -9.63
N LEU A 6 6.24 15.56 -10.67
CA LEU A 6 5.31 15.28 -11.77
C LEU A 6 3.93 14.77 -11.33
N TYR A 7 3.82 14.29 -10.09
CA TYR A 7 2.58 13.75 -9.54
C TYR A 7 2.26 14.37 -8.18
N PRO A 8 1.02 14.81 -7.96
CA PRO A 8 0.57 15.30 -6.65
C PRO A 8 0.82 14.25 -5.58
N ARG A 9 1.41 14.65 -4.47
CA ARG A 9 1.67 13.78 -3.33
C ARG A 9 1.65 14.56 -2.02
N PHE A 10 1.46 13.85 -0.94
CA PHE A 10 1.67 14.38 0.39
C PHE A 10 3.15 14.67 0.65
N SER A 11 3.41 15.46 1.67
CA SER A 11 4.77 15.78 2.11
C SER A 11 5.50 14.54 2.66
N ASP A 12 6.83 14.58 2.66
CA ASP A 12 7.64 13.51 3.24
C ASP A 12 7.42 13.38 4.76
N SER A 13 7.05 14.49 5.44
CA SER A 13 6.67 14.47 6.87
C SER A 13 5.39 13.68 7.10
N GLU A 14 4.41 13.81 6.21
CA GLU A 14 3.17 13.04 6.28
C GLU A 14 3.42 11.55 6.06
N TYR A 15 4.26 11.16 5.09
CA TYR A 15 4.62 9.74 4.92
C TYR A 15 5.37 9.19 6.13
N ARG A 16 6.29 9.96 6.72
CA ARG A 16 6.96 9.55 7.97
C ARG A 16 5.98 9.36 9.12
N ARG A 17 4.95 10.21 9.24
CA ARG A 17 3.85 10.05 10.22
C ARG A 17 3.12 8.74 9.98
N ARG A 18 2.68 8.46 8.74
CA ARG A 18 1.98 7.22 8.37
C ARG A 18 2.80 5.98 8.71
N TYR A 19 4.06 5.96 8.35
CA TYR A 19 4.96 4.83 8.64
C TYR A 19 5.14 4.61 10.13
N ARG A 20 5.25 5.67 10.91
CA ARG A 20 5.36 5.59 12.37
C ARG A 20 4.11 5.00 12.99
N GLU A 21 2.92 5.46 12.59
CA GLU A 21 1.66 4.94 13.12
C GLU A 21 1.43 3.48 12.72
N ILE A 22 1.68 3.11 11.47
CA ILE A 22 1.61 1.70 11.03
C ILE A 22 2.54 0.84 11.90
N ARG A 23 3.80 1.24 12.08
CA ARG A 23 4.76 0.48 12.89
C ARG A 23 4.39 0.41 14.37
N LYS A 24 3.70 1.41 14.89
CA LYS A 24 3.17 1.39 16.26
C LYS A 24 2.12 0.28 16.42
N HIS A 25 1.19 0.15 15.49
CA HIS A 25 0.21 -0.94 15.47
C HIS A 25 0.87 -2.31 15.26
N MET A 26 1.86 -2.40 14.37
CA MET A 26 2.64 -3.62 14.17
C MET A 26 3.31 -4.09 15.48
N LYS A 27 3.94 -3.16 16.20
CA LYS A 27 4.59 -3.47 17.50
C LYS A 27 3.59 -4.00 18.52
N LYS A 28 2.42 -3.37 18.64
CA LYS A 28 1.36 -3.81 19.57
C LYS A 28 0.90 -5.25 19.30
N ARG A 29 0.94 -5.67 18.01
CA ARG A 29 0.47 -7.01 17.59
C ARG A 29 1.61 -8.02 17.42
N GLY A 30 2.86 -7.64 17.69
CA GLY A 30 4.03 -8.49 17.54
C GLY A 30 4.34 -8.84 16.08
N LEU A 31 3.94 -7.98 15.11
CA LEU A 31 4.15 -8.22 13.69
C LEU A 31 5.55 -7.74 13.26
N SER A 32 6.29 -8.60 12.58
CA SER A 32 7.62 -8.29 12.05
C SER A 32 7.58 -7.64 10.67
N ALA A 33 6.53 -7.89 9.91
CA ALA A 33 6.27 -7.28 8.61
C ALA A 33 4.76 -7.23 8.32
N LEU A 34 4.39 -6.37 7.35
CA LEU A 34 3.10 -6.40 6.68
C LEU A 34 3.30 -6.69 5.21
N ILE A 35 2.42 -7.48 4.62
CA ILE A 35 2.28 -7.68 3.18
C ILE A 35 0.95 -7.08 2.77
N PHE A 36 1.01 -6.01 1.97
CA PHE A 36 -0.18 -5.38 1.41
C PHE A 36 -0.46 -5.97 0.04
N TYR A 37 -1.72 -6.12 -0.25
CA TYR A 37 -2.22 -6.39 -1.58
C TYR A 37 -3.12 -5.26 -2.05
N GLY A 38 -3.01 -4.90 -3.32
CA GLY A 38 -3.89 -3.95 -3.99
C GLY A 38 -4.20 -4.41 -5.40
N ASP A 39 -5.47 -4.29 -5.77
CA ASP A 39 -6.00 -4.65 -7.07
C ASP A 39 -6.79 -3.48 -7.65
N SER A 40 -6.64 -3.23 -8.94
CA SER A 40 -7.33 -2.14 -9.66
C SER A 40 -8.63 -2.57 -10.30
N GLY A 41 -9.13 -3.79 -10.03
CA GLY A 41 -10.39 -4.31 -10.57
C GLY A 41 -11.55 -3.29 -10.52
N MET A 42 -12.72 -3.67 -11.00
CA MET A 42 -13.84 -2.81 -11.37
C MET A 42 -14.15 -1.64 -10.41
N ALA A 43 -13.84 -1.74 -9.13
CA ALA A 43 -14.07 -0.67 -8.15
C ALA A 43 -12.81 0.09 -7.69
N GLY A 44 -11.62 -0.31 -8.11
CA GLY A 44 -10.34 0.36 -7.77
C GLY A 44 -10.04 0.48 -6.28
N GLY A 45 -10.91 -0.02 -5.41
CA GLY A 45 -10.90 0.25 -3.97
C GLY A 45 -9.73 -0.36 -3.21
N ASN A 46 -9.25 -1.50 -3.67
CA ASN A 46 -8.18 -2.22 -2.96
C ASN A 46 -6.79 -1.60 -3.13
N GLN A 47 -6.59 -0.72 -4.11
CA GLN A 47 -5.35 0.05 -4.24
C GLN A 47 -5.23 1.16 -3.18
N ALA A 48 -6.30 1.51 -2.49
CA ALA A 48 -6.30 2.61 -1.52
C ALA A 48 -5.26 2.41 -0.40
N ASN A 49 -5.06 1.18 0.07
CA ASN A 49 -4.07 0.88 1.11
C ASN A 49 -2.64 1.04 0.59
N ILE A 50 -2.33 0.53 -0.59
CA ILE A 50 -1.00 0.70 -1.21
C ILE A 50 -0.76 2.17 -1.53
N LYS A 51 -1.73 2.86 -2.16
CA LYS A 51 -1.63 4.28 -2.47
C LYS A 51 -1.42 5.13 -1.22
N TYR A 52 -2.09 4.82 -0.11
CA TYR A 52 -1.91 5.53 1.16
C TYR A 52 -0.48 5.47 1.67
N VAL A 53 0.19 4.34 1.50
CA VAL A 53 1.56 4.13 1.98
C VAL A 53 2.61 4.56 0.97
N THR A 54 2.34 4.44 -0.34
CA THR A 54 3.36 4.56 -1.39
C THR A 54 3.15 5.72 -2.36
N ASN A 55 1.97 6.32 -2.40
CA ASN A 55 1.46 7.20 -3.46
C ASN A 55 1.24 6.52 -4.83
N TYR A 56 1.70 5.29 -4.99
CA TYR A 56 1.57 4.56 -6.25
C TYR A 56 0.24 3.82 -6.36
N LYS A 57 -0.35 3.83 -7.54
CA LYS A 57 -1.50 3.02 -7.92
C LYS A 57 -1.13 2.18 -9.14
N ASP A 58 -1.11 0.87 -8.99
CA ASP A 58 -0.84 -0.04 -10.09
C ASP A 58 -2.05 -0.15 -11.03
N PRO A 59 -1.86 -0.17 -12.35
CA PRO A 59 -2.97 -0.41 -13.29
C PRO A 59 -3.64 -1.77 -13.16
N VAL A 60 -2.95 -2.76 -12.62
CA VAL A 60 -3.46 -4.13 -12.45
C VAL A 60 -3.50 -4.51 -10.98
N SER A 61 -2.37 -4.94 -10.44
CA SER A 61 -2.25 -5.34 -9.04
C SER A 61 -0.84 -5.10 -8.52
N SER A 62 -0.71 -4.90 -7.23
CA SER A 62 0.59 -4.70 -6.61
C SER A 62 0.63 -5.26 -5.20
N PHE A 63 1.85 -5.53 -4.73
CA PHE A 63 2.12 -5.90 -3.35
C PHE A 63 3.12 -4.92 -2.75
N LEU A 64 2.99 -4.66 -1.45
CA LEU A 64 3.97 -3.93 -0.70
C LEU A 64 4.42 -4.77 0.49
N PHE A 65 5.70 -5.08 0.54
CA PHE A 65 6.32 -5.65 1.72
C PHE A 65 6.83 -4.52 2.61
N PHE A 66 6.26 -4.40 3.80
CA PHE A 66 6.55 -3.32 4.75
C PHE A 66 7.08 -3.91 6.06
N PRO A 67 8.40 -3.95 6.27
CA PRO A 67 8.98 -4.50 7.48
C PRO A 67 8.86 -3.54 8.66
N LEU A 68 8.82 -4.10 9.87
CA LEU A 68 8.87 -3.33 11.11
C LEU A 68 10.17 -2.51 11.21
N LYS A 69 11.28 -3.08 10.74
CA LYS A 69 12.59 -2.43 10.65
C LYS A 69 13.14 -2.54 9.23
N GLY A 70 13.80 -1.48 8.76
CA GLY A 70 14.41 -1.45 7.42
C GLY A 70 13.49 -0.91 6.32
N SER A 71 13.90 -1.13 5.08
CA SER A 71 13.29 -0.55 3.89
C SER A 71 12.19 -1.44 3.32
N SER A 72 11.14 -0.81 2.81
CA SER A 72 10.01 -1.47 2.15
C SER A 72 10.38 -1.92 0.74
N ASN A 73 9.60 -2.88 0.19
CA ASN A 73 9.65 -3.24 -1.22
C ASN A 73 8.26 -3.14 -1.83
N LEU A 74 8.14 -2.32 -2.87
CA LEU A 74 6.96 -2.28 -3.72
C LEU A 74 7.17 -3.27 -4.87
N PHE A 75 6.22 -4.19 -5.02
CA PHE A 75 6.17 -5.16 -6.11
C PHE A 75 5.02 -4.81 -7.02
N ILE A 76 5.33 -4.44 -8.25
CA ILE A 76 4.35 -4.02 -9.27
C ILE A 76 4.08 -5.15 -10.25
N SER A 77 2.92 -5.10 -10.90
CA SER A 77 2.43 -6.17 -11.77
C SER A 77 3.37 -6.46 -12.95
N ASN A 78 3.89 -5.42 -13.59
CA ASN A 78 4.65 -5.56 -14.82
C ASN A 78 5.82 -4.56 -14.88
N ARG A 79 6.97 -4.99 -15.43
CA ARG A 79 8.15 -4.15 -15.58
C ARG A 79 7.96 -2.93 -16.48
N LEU A 80 6.97 -2.93 -17.37
CA LEU A 80 6.61 -1.77 -18.19
C LEU A 80 6.20 -0.56 -17.34
N TYR A 81 5.66 -0.79 -16.14
CA TYR A 81 5.27 0.26 -15.21
C TYR A 81 6.38 0.73 -14.27
N LEU A 82 7.59 0.12 -14.33
CA LEU A 82 8.70 0.49 -13.44
C LEU A 82 9.09 1.97 -13.50
N PRO A 83 9.21 2.62 -14.67
CA PRO A 83 9.54 4.04 -14.74
C PRO A 83 8.49 4.88 -14.01
N TYR A 84 7.21 4.63 -14.27
CA TYR A 84 6.10 5.31 -13.59
C TYR A 84 6.12 5.05 -12.08
N ALA A 85 6.25 3.78 -11.67
CA ALA A 85 6.25 3.42 -10.25
C ALA A 85 7.41 4.06 -9.48
N LYS A 86 8.61 4.16 -10.07
CA LYS A 86 9.77 4.83 -9.46
C LYS A 86 9.58 6.32 -9.30
N THR A 87 8.87 6.97 -10.23
CA THR A 87 8.59 8.41 -10.18
C THR A 87 7.43 8.72 -9.24
N ALA A 88 6.35 7.93 -9.28
CA ALA A 88 5.14 8.18 -8.52
C ALA A 88 5.23 7.73 -7.06
N SER A 89 6.00 6.68 -6.77
CA SER A 89 6.05 6.13 -5.41
C SER A 89 6.96 6.94 -4.49
N ASN A 90 6.57 6.96 -3.21
CA ASN A 90 7.29 7.69 -2.15
C ASN A 90 7.76 6.73 -1.03
N ILE A 91 8.13 5.52 -1.38
CA ILE A 91 8.63 4.57 -0.38
C ILE A 91 10.14 4.69 -0.19
N PRO A 92 10.64 4.59 1.05
CA PRO A 92 12.07 4.42 1.30
C PRO A 92 12.45 2.98 1.03
N GLY A 93 12.72 2.63 -0.23
CA GLY A 93 13.04 1.25 -0.55
C GLY A 93 13.07 0.95 -2.04
N ARG A 94 12.89 -0.31 -2.39
CA ARG A 94 12.99 -0.79 -3.77
C ARG A 94 11.61 -0.93 -4.41
N THR A 95 11.58 -0.74 -5.72
CA THR A 95 10.44 -1.08 -6.56
C THR A 95 10.90 -2.13 -7.57
N ASP A 96 10.26 -3.28 -7.56
CA ASP A 96 10.57 -4.42 -8.42
C ASP A 96 9.29 -4.91 -9.13
N ALA A 97 9.41 -5.44 -10.34
CA ALA A 97 8.30 -6.13 -11.01
C ALA A 97 8.21 -7.58 -10.56
N VAL A 98 6.98 -8.10 -10.41
CA VAL A 98 6.76 -9.49 -10.00
C VAL A 98 6.73 -10.46 -11.17
N ASP A 99 6.46 -9.98 -12.38
CA ASP A 99 6.44 -10.81 -13.60
C ASP A 99 5.67 -12.13 -13.41
N TYR A 100 4.46 -12.05 -12.83
CA TYR A 100 3.56 -13.19 -12.53
C TYR A 100 3.97 -14.10 -11.35
N GLU A 101 5.09 -13.84 -10.65
CA GLU A 101 5.54 -14.63 -9.49
C GLU A 101 5.61 -13.83 -8.19
N PRO A 102 4.50 -13.20 -7.72
CA PRO A 102 4.54 -12.36 -6.53
C PRO A 102 4.93 -13.13 -5.27
N GLY A 103 4.44 -14.34 -5.09
CA GLY A 103 4.75 -15.17 -3.92
C GLY A 103 6.24 -15.47 -3.82
N LYS A 104 6.88 -15.81 -4.94
CA LYS A 104 8.33 -16.06 -5.02
C LYS A 104 9.15 -14.82 -4.64
N LYS A 105 8.78 -13.63 -5.16
CA LYS A 105 9.48 -12.37 -4.85
C LYS A 105 9.32 -11.99 -3.38
N ILE A 106 8.12 -12.11 -2.85
CA ILE A 106 7.84 -11.87 -1.43
C ILE A 106 8.61 -12.87 -0.56
N SER A 107 8.62 -14.16 -0.92
CA SER A 107 9.36 -15.19 -0.21
C SER A 107 10.88 -14.91 -0.18
N GLN A 108 11.45 -14.46 -1.29
CA GLN A 108 12.86 -14.04 -1.33
C GLN A 108 13.11 -12.90 -0.33
N ARG A 109 12.18 -11.93 -0.24
CA ARG A 109 12.33 -10.81 0.69
C ARG A 109 12.22 -11.23 2.15
N ILE A 110 11.32 -12.13 2.48
CA ILE A 110 11.19 -12.73 3.82
C ILE A 110 12.53 -13.38 4.25
N ARG A 111 13.14 -14.19 3.38
CA ARG A 111 14.44 -14.83 3.64
C ARG A 111 15.57 -13.82 3.81
N GLN A 112 15.67 -12.81 2.93
CA GLN A 112 16.68 -11.75 3.02
C GLN A 112 16.67 -11.00 4.36
N LEU A 113 15.52 -10.95 5.02
CA LEU A 113 15.34 -10.26 6.30
C LEU A 113 15.33 -11.19 7.51
N GLY A 114 15.52 -12.50 7.30
CA GLY A 114 15.51 -13.50 8.39
C GLY A 114 14.16 -13.64 9.09
N LEU A 115 13.04 -13.48 8.34
CA LEU A 115 11.70 -13.45 8.90
C LEU A 115 10.92 -14.76 8.73
N GLU A 116 11.60 -15.88 8.43
CA GLU A 116 11.01 -17.18 8.10
C GLU A 116 10.27 -17.85 9.28
N LYS A 117 10.43 -17.30 10.49
CA LYS A 117 9.79 -17.78 11.72
C LYS A 117 8.96 -16.70 12.40
N SER A 118 8.70 -15.61 11.67
CA SER A 118 8.10 -14.41 12.24
C SER A 118 6.59 -14.38 12.03
N LYS A 119 5.92 -13.52 12.81
CA LYS A 119 4.53 -13.17 12.62
C LYS A 119 4.42 -12.06 11.58
N ILE A 120 3.71 -12.33 10.48
CA ILE A 120 3.54 -11.41 9.34
C ILE A 120 2.06 -11.11 9.14
N GLY A 121 1.71 -9.83 9.06
CA GLY A 121 0.33 -9.40 8.83
C GLY A 121 0.04 -9.29 7.33
N LEU A 122 -1.17 -9.71 6.92
CA LEU A 122 -1.69 -9.58 5.57
C LEU A 122 -2.71 -8.43 5.52
N VAL A 123 -2.47 -7.41 4.70
CA VAL A 123 -3.36 -6.26 4.50
C VAL A 123 -3.99 -6.33 3.11
N GLY A 124 -5.32 -6.25 3.05
CA GLY A 124 -6.09 -6.58 1.84
C GLY A 124 -6.37 -8.08 1.73
N PHE A 125 -6.28 -8.80 2.85
CA PHE A 125 -6.66 -10.20 2.95
C PHE A 125 -8.17 -10.38 2.77
N ARG A 126 -8.95 -9.42 3.29
CA ARG A 126 -10.41 -9.34 3.11
C ARG A 126 -10.75 -8.01 2.44
N GLY A 127 -11.41 -8.05 1.29
CA GLY A 127 -11.87 -6.87 0.57
C GLY A 127 -13.38 -6.67 0.70
N ILE A 128 -13.83 -5.41 0.69
CA ILE A 128 -15.25 -5.05 0.78
C ILE A 128 -16.06 -5.64 -0.40
N LEU A 129 -15.46 -5.72 -1.58
CA LEU A 129 -16.11 -6.20 -2.81
C LEU A 129 -15.66 -7.62 -3.21
N LYS A 130 -15.35 -8.47 -2.24
CA LYS A 130 -14.83 -9.83 -2.46
C LYS A 130 -13.48 -9.89 -3.20
N VAL A 131 -12.83 -8.76 -3.44
CA VAL A 131 -11.47 -8.72 -3.99
C VAL A 131 -10.50 -8.82 -2.84
N SER A 132 -9.82 -9.93 -2.76
CA SER A 132 -8.87 -10.25 -1.68
C SER A 132 -7.54 -10.72 -2.27
N MET A 133 -6.53 -10.75 -1.42
CA MET A 133 -5.22 -11.29 -1.78
C MET A 133 -5.37 -12.68 -2.41
N PRO A 134 -4.74 -12.96 -3.57
CA PRO A 134 -4.87 -14.24 -4.25
C PRO A 134 -4.47 -15.40 -3.34
N TYR A 135 -5.32 -16.43 -3.27
CA TYR A 135 -5.07 -17.62 -2.44
C TYR A 135 -3.73 -18.29 -2.79
N SER A 136 -3.38 -18.33 -4.08
CA SER A 136 -2.11 -18.91 -4.55
C SER A 136 -0.88 -18.26 -3.89
N VAL A 137 -0.90 -16.96 -3.67
CA VAL A 137 0.19 -16.26 -2.97
C VAL A 137 0.24 -16.65 -1.50
N ILE A 138 -0.92 -16.73 -0.85
CA ILE A 138 -1.01 -17.11 0.56
C ILE A 138 -0.55 -18.55 0.77
N ASP A 139 -0.98 -19.45 -0.10
CA ASP A 139 -0.62 -20.87 -0.07
C ASP A 139 0.88 -21.07 -0.27
N GLU A 140 1.46 -20.37 -1.26
CA GLU A 140 2.91 -20.39 -1.48
C GLU A 140 3.69 -19.88 -0.25
N LEU A 141 3.26 -18.81 0.38
CA LEU A 141 3.90 -18.29 1.58
C LEU A 141 3.81 -19.27 2.75
N ARG A 142 2.64 -19.88 2.98
CA ARG A 142 2.44 -20.87 4.05
C ARG A 142 3.23 -22.14 3.81
N THR A 143 3.30 -22.59 2.57
CA THR A 143 4.09 -23.77 2.18
C THR A 143 5.58 -23.53 2.37
N ASN A 144 6.09 -22.36 1.97
CA ASN A 144 7.49 -21.99 2.07
C ASN A 144 7.93 -21.71 3.53
N PHE A 145 7.01 -21.28 4.40
CA PHE A 145 7.36 -20.81 5.76
C PHE A 145 6.45 -21.43 6.83
N LYS A 146 6.53 -22.74 7.01
CA LYS A 146 5.72 -23.50 7.99
C LYS A 146 5.86 -23.04 9.45
N ARG A 147 6.93 -22.30 9.78
CA ARG A 147 7.20 -21.76 11.13
C ARG A 147 6.83 -20.28 11.28
N ALA A 148 6.40 -19.62 10.21
CA ALA A 148 5.84 -18.28 10.26
C ALA A 148 4.32 -18.33 10.43
N SER A 149 3.74 -17.26 11.01
CA SER A 149 2.29 -17.06 10.94
C SER A 149 1.94 -15.93 9.98
N PHE A 150 0.82 -16.10 9.27
CA PHE A 150 0.28 -15.11 8.34
C PHE A 150 -1.16 -14.81 8.75
N ASP A 151 -1.34 -13.66 9.42
CA ASP A 151 -2.60 -13.27 10.02
C ASP A 151 -3.23 -12.07 9.31
N ASP A 152 -4.55 -11.96 9.30
CA ASP A 152 -5.23 -10.76 8.81
C ASP A 152 -4.84 -9.54 9.65
N ALA A 153 -4.40 -8.50 8.98
CA ALA A 153 -4.01 -7.23 9.57
C ALA A 153 -4.61 -6.03 8.80
N THR A 154 -5.69 -6.26 8.06
CA THR A 154 -6.37 -5.24 7.23
C THR A 154 -6.90 -4.08 8.09
N ASP A 155 -7.30 -4.37 9.31
CA ASP A 155 -7.79 -3.40 10.30
C ASP A 155 -6.73 -2.36 10.70
N ILE A 156 -5.44 -2.70 10.70
CA ILE A 156 -4.36 -1.74 11.02
C ILE A 156 -4.45 -0.50 10.13
N LEU A 157 -4.66 -0.70 8.83
CA LEU A 157 -4.76 0.43 7.89
C LEU A 157 -6.08 1.19 8.06
N ALA A 158 -7.16 0.51 8.40
CA ALA A 158 -8.43 1.16 8.71
C ALA A 158 -8.26 2.11 9.91
N GLU A 159 -7.67 1.63 11.01
CA GLU A 159 -7.40 2.44 12.21
C GLU A 159 -6.49 3.64 11.93
N VAL A 160 -5.37 3.42 11.23
CA VAL A 160 -4.43 4.52 10.90
C VAL A 160 -5.07 5.58 10.00
N ARG A 161 -5.96 5.18 9.08
CA ARG A 161 -6.64 6.07 8.15
C ARG A 161 -7.84 6.80 8.76
N LEU A 162 -8.38 6.31 9.87
CA LEU A 162 -9.49 6.99 10.57
C LEU A 162 -9.08 8.37 11.08
N VAL A 163 -7.88 8.48 11.65
CA VAL A 163 -7.37 9.76 12.18
C VAL A 163 -6.62 10.50 11.08
N LYS A 164 -7.22 11.57 10.59
CA LYS A 164 -6.67 12.40 9.52
C LYS A 164 -5.65 13.39 10.07
N SER A 165 -4.57 13.63 9.33
CA SER A 165 -3.65 14.73 9.61
C SER A 165 -4.21 16.06 9.10
N ASP A 166 -3.61 17.18 9.57
CA ASP A 166 -3.97 18.50 9.05
C ASP A 166 -3.68 18.63 7.56
N GLU A 167 -2.65 17.96 7.07
CA GLU A 167 -2.33 17.93 5.64
C GLU A 167 -3.40 17.17 4.85
N GLU A 168 -3.84 16.00 5.34
CA GLU A 168 -4.96 15.26 4.76
C GLU A 168 -6.24 16.09 4.77
N MET A 169 -6.53 16.79 5.86
CA MET A 169 -7.72 17.66 5.97
C MET A 169 -7.68 18.84 4.98
N ARG A 170 -6.51 19.42 4.72
CA ARG A 170 -6.38 20.45 3.67
C ARG A 170 -6.71 19.92 2.28
N TRP A 171 -6.28 18.70 1.96
CA TRP A 171 -6.62 18.06 0.68
C TRP A 171 -8.12 17.71 0.58
N PHE A 172 -8.72 17.24 1.67
CA PHE A 172 -10.18 17.01 1.71
C PHE A 172 -10.98 18.29 1.44
N ARG A 173 -10.60 19.40 2.08
CA ARG A 173 -11.27 20.70 1.85
C ARG A 173 -11.12 21.17 0.41
N LYS A 174 -9.93 21.00 -0.20
CA LYS A 174 -9.75 21.33 -1.63
C LYS A 174 -10.62 20.46 -2.53
N GLY A 175 -10.70 19.16 -2.26
CA GLY A 175 -11.55 18.25 -3.01
C GLY A 175 -13.04 18.64 -2.90
N ALA A 176 -13.52 18.94 -1.70
CA ALA A 176 -14.89 19.42 -1.50
C ALA A 176 -15.17 20.69 -2.29
N ALA A 177 -14.31 21.71 -2.20
CA ALA A 177 -14.49 22.96 -2.94
C ALA A 177 -14.53 22.74 -4.47
N LEU A 178 -13.72 21.84 -5.01
CA LEU A 178 -13.77 21.50 -6.44
C LEU A 178 -15.09 20.80 -6.82
N THR A 179 -15.60 19.96 -5.94
CA THR A 179 -16.90 19.31 -6.13
C THR A 179 -18.03 20.34 -6.14
N ASP A 180 -18.03 21.27 -5.18
CA ASP A 180 -19.03 22.35 -5.10
C ASP A 180 -19.02 23.21 -6.36
N MET A 181 -17.82 23.58 -6.85
CA MET A 181 -17.69 24.32 -8.11
C MET A 181 -18.26 23.57 -9.31
N ALA A 182 -18.02 22.24 -9.39
CA ALA A 182 -18.53 21.42 -10.48
C ALA A 182 -20.09 21.37 -10.46
N PHE A 183 -20.70 21.17 -9.29
CA PHE A 183 -22.16 21.21 -9.13
C PHE A 183 -22.74 22.56 -9.48
N TYR A 184 -22.14 23.65 -8.99
CA TYR A 184 -22.58 25.01 -9.35
C TYR A 184 -22.54 25.25 -10.87
N SER A 185 -21.46 24.81 -11.54
CA SER A 185 -21.36 24.93 -13.00
C SER A 185 -22.46 24.16 -13.74
N LEU A 186 -22.82 22.98 -13.25
CA LEU A 186 -23.91 22.19 -13.81
C LEU A 186 -25.28 22.88 -13.66
N GLU A 187 -25.56 23.48 -12.50
CA GLU A 187 -26.80 24.23 -12.25
C GLU A 187 -26.94 25.44 -13.18
N GLN A 188 -25.83 26.12 -13.52
CA GLN A 188 -25.88 27.28 -14.42
C GLN A 188 -26.07 26.90 -15.91
N THR A 189 -25.83 25.64 -16.27
CA THR A 189 -25.92 25.16 -17.67
C THR A 189 -27.16 24.32 -17.94
N SER A 190 -27.99 24.06 -16.95
CA SER A 190 -29.27 23.32 -17.04
C SER A 190 -30.44 24.28 -17.18
#